data_510e8b6996b40f077992a3a845cc061b
#
_entry.id   510e8b6996b40f077992a3a845cc061b
#
_cell.length_a   1.000
_cell.length_b   1.000
_cell.length_c   1.000
_cell.angle_alpha   90.00
_cell.angle_beta   90.00
_cell.angle_gamma   90.00
#
_symmetry.space_group_name_H-M   'P 1'
#
loop_
_entity.id
_entity.type
_entity.pdbx_description
1 polymer ?
#
loop_
_entity_poly.entity_id
_entity_poly.type
_entity_poly.pdbx_seq_one_letter_code
_entity_poly.pdbx_strand_id
1 'polypeptide(L)'
;SPKVKDYMIRRSQELLSVDPSMQNRIAQYNRILYTGDASLFDRVNYRIFTRFMEEKELQTTMMQLIKDRIVRKSSGSKTSDTPDFVSLIDQSIKDGDKHNQGNPFYMDDNVYKRLIRPSLKKKKNQSVNGSYSTSPEYEDLSCFLDVCEDLGIRPMLVMLPVNGYWYDYTGFPKEARADYYKKIRTIAKKYHASLLDYSDQEYTKYFFEDGVHIGKKGWAVINEDLYHFYQGHEKE
;
A
#
# COMPACT_ATOMS: atom_id res chain seq x y z
N SER A 1 -11.43 -11.40 10.51
CA SER A 1 -11.07 -12.66 9.85
C SER A 1 -9.91 -13.34 10.58
N PRO A 2 -9.65 -14.64 10.37
CA PRO A 2 -8.49 -15.32 10.94
C PRO A 2 -7.17 -14.64 10.60
N LYS A 3 -7.02 -14.13 9.37
CA LYS A 3 -5.79 -13.44 8.91
C LYS A 3 -5.54 -12.12 9.66
N VAL A 4 -6.58 -11.32 9.90
CA VAL A 4 -6.47 -10.07 10.68
C VAL A 4 -6.10 -10.39 12.13
N LYS A 5 -6.73 -11.41 12.70
CA LYS A 5 -6.41 -11.88 14.05
C LYS A 5 -4.93 -12.29 14.16
N ASP A 6 -4.43 -13.08 13.23
CA ASP A 6 -3.03 -13.51 13.17
C ASP A 6 -2.08 -12.32 12.98
N TYR A 7 -2.46 -11.35 12.14
CA TYR A 7 -1.69 -10.13 11.94
C TYR A 7 -1.62 -9.30 13.22
N MET A 8 -2.76 -9.02 13.83
CA MET A 8 -2.84 -8.27 15.10
C MET A 8 -2.02 -8.93 16.21
N ILE A 9 -2.03 -10.26 16.25
CA ILE A 9 -1.27 -11.02 17.22
C ILE A 9 0.25 -10.86 16.99
N ARG A 10 0.71 -10.98 15.75
CA ARG A 10 2.14 -10.84 15.39
C ARG A 10 2.67 -9.41 15.54
N ARG A 11 1.80 -8.41 15.33
CA ARG A 11 2.12 -6.98 15.36
C ARG A 11 1.60 -6.27 16.61
N SER A 12 1.28 -7.05 17.65
CA SER A 12 0.68 -6.51 18.88
C SER A 12 1.52 -5.43 19.56
N GLN A 13 2.83 -5.49 19.44
CA GLN A 13 3.72 -4.50 20.03
C GLN A 13 3.76 -3.19 19.24
N GLU A 14 3.70 -3.24 17.91
CA GLU A 14 3.58 -2.06 17.07
C GLU A 14 2.27 -1.33 17.36
N LEU A 15 1.18 -2.08 17.51
CA LEU A 15 -0.12 -1.51 17.88
C LEU A 15 -0.10 -0.85 19.27
N LEU A 16 0.64 -1.43 20.23
CA LEU A 16 0.82 -0.84 21.57
C LEU A 16 1.59 0.49 21.54
N SER A 17 2.51 0.66 20.59
CA SER A 17 3.26 1.91 20.42
C SER A 17 2.39 3.04 19.87
N VAL A 18 1.31 2.71 19.13
CA VAL A 18 0.37 3.68 18.55
C VAL A 18 -0.67 4.13 19.58
N ASP A 19 -1.21 3.19 20.38
CA ASP A 19 -2.20 3.51 21.41
C ASP A 19 -2.06 2.61 22.64
N PRO A 20 -1.56 3.17 23.77
CA PRO A 20 -1.46 2.43 25.03
C PRO A 20 -2.81 1.93 25.57
N SER A 21 -3.94 2.54 25.20
CA SER A 21 -5.28 2.08 25.64
C SER A 21 -5.65 0.71 25.04
N MET A 22 -5.05 0.34 23.92
CA MET A 22 -5.16 -0.99 23.29
C MET A 22 -4.49 -2.10 24.11
N GLN A 23 -3.72 -1.74 25.15
CA GLN A 23 -2.94 -2.71 25.95
C GLN A 23 -3.79 -3.86 26.47
N ASN A 24 -4.98 -3.58 26.97
CA ASN A 24 -5.88 -4.60 27.51
C ASN A 24 -6.41 -5.52 26.41
N ARG A 25 -6.76 -4.99 25.22
CA ARG A 25 -7.25 -5.80 24.09
C ARG A 25 -6.12 -6.66 23.53
N ILE A 26 -4.92 -6.09 23.37
CA ILE A 26 -3.75 -6.82 22.90
C ILE A 26 -3.31 -7.88 23.92
N ALA A 27 -3.35 -7.57 25.23
CA ALA A 27 -3.09 -8.56 26.27
C ALA A 27 -4.10 -9.70 26.25
N GLN A 28 -5.37 -9.44 25.94
CA GLN A 28 -6.40 -10.46 25.77
C GLN A 28 -6.11 -11.35 24.55
N TYR A 29 -5.74 -10.77 23.40
CA TYR A 29 -5.33 -11.52 22.21
C TYR A 29 -4.06 -12.32 22.46
N ASN A 30 -3.08 -11.75 23.15
CA ASN A 30 -1.85 -12.44 23.52
C ASN A 30 -2.13 -13.61 24.49
N ARG A 31 -3.08 -13.49 25.42
CA ARG A 31 -3.52 -14.62 26.26
C ARG A 31 -4.10 -15.75 25.43
N ILE A 32 -4.92 -15.44 24.43
CA ILE A 32 -5.50 -16.46 23.54
C ILE A 32 -4.41 -17.21 22.77
N LEU A 33 -3.35 -16.52 22.36
CA LEU A 33 -2.17 -17.11 21.72
C LEU A 33 -1.37 -17.98 22.67
N TYR A 34 -1.18 -17.53 23.92
CA TYR A 34 -0.29 -18.16 24.88
C TYR A 34 -0.98 -19.20 25.77
N THR A 35 -2.31 -19.25 25.79
CA THR A 35 -3.06 -20.32 26.48
C THR A 35 -3.35 -21.53 25.61
N GLY A 36 -3.11 -21.44 24.28
CA GLY A 36 -3.03 -22.59 23.41
C GLY A 36 -1.64 -23.27 23.53
N ASP A 37 -1.41 -24.35 22.82
CA ASP A 37 -0.26 -25.27 22.87
C ASP A 37 1.15 -24.70 22.61
N ALA A 38 1.36 -23.40 22.76
CA ALA A 38 2.67 -22.77 22.57
C ALA A 38 3.65 -23.20 23.66
N SER A 39 4.77 -23.80 23.26
CA SER A 39 5.83 -24.23 24.16
C SER A 39 6.51 -23.05 24.88
N LEU A 40 7.15 -23.32 26.01
CA LEU A 40 7.94 -22.29 26.72
C LEU A 40 9.03 -21.69 25.80
N PHE A 41 9.58 -22.50 24.92
CA PHE A 41 10.58 -22.08 23.92
C PHE A 41 10.01 -21.08 22.91
N ASP A 42 8.80 -21.30 22.40
CA ASP A 42 8.14 -20.39 21.49
C ASP A 42 7.84 -19.02 22.13
N ARG A 43 7.46 -19.02 23.42
CA ARG A 43 7.20 -17.80 24.19
C ARG A 43 8.48 -16.98 24.42
N VAL A 44 9.58 -17.65 24.72
CA VAL A 44 10.89 -17.01 24.92
C VAL A 44 11.42 -16.46 23.60
N ASN A 45 11.39 -17.24 22.53
CA ASN A 45 11.81 -16.82 21.19
C ASN A 45 11.00 -15.63 20.69
N TYR A 46 9.68 -15.62 20.88
CA TYR A 46 8.84 -14.50 20.51
C TYR A 46 9.24 -13.23 21.23
N ARG A 47 9.50 -13.26 22.54
CA ARG A 47 9.93 -12.09 23.31
C ARG A 47 11.31 -11.57 22.86
N ILE A 48 12.26 -12.45 22.63
CA ILE A 48 13.60 -12.09 22.18
C ILE A 48 13.54 -11.49 20.78
N PHE A 49 12.82 -12.14 19.87
CA PHE A 49 12.70 -11.72 18.48
C PHE A 49 12.01 -10.35 18.36
N THR A 50 10.91 -10.14 19.09
CA THR A 50 10.17 -8.87 19.07
C THR A 50 11.07 -7.75 19.57
N ARG A 51 11.77 -7.93 20.68
CA ARG A 51 12.67 -6.93 21.24
C ARG A 51 13.85 -6.60 20.32
N PHE A 52 14.41 -7.62 19.67
CA PHE A 52 15.48 -7.44 18.70
C PHE A 52 15.03 -6.66 17.46
N MET A 53 13.82 -6.91 16.96
CA MET A 53 13.24 -6.19 15.82
C MET A 53 12.93 -4.74 16.16
N GLU A 54 12.39 -4.46 17.34
CA GLU A 54 12.14 -3.09 17.82
C GLU A 54 13.44 -2.27 17.89
N GLU A 55 14.51 -2.82 18.45
CA GLU A 55 15.81 -2.14 18.53
C GLU A 55 16.40 -1.88 17.13
N LYS A 56 16.27 -2.82 16.21
CA LYS A 56 16.77 -2.70 14.85
C LYS A 56 15.99 -1.67 14.03
N GLU A 57 14.66 -1.65 14.14
CA GLU A 57 13.82 -0.66 13.47
C GLU A 57 14.08 0.75 14.03
N LEU A 58 14.20 0.89 15.35
CA LEU A 58 14.54 2.15 15.98
C LEU A 58 15.92 2.67 15.53
N GLN A 59 16.94 1.81 15.49
CA GLN A 59 18.27 2.15 14.99
C GLN A 59 18.24 2.56 13.53
N THR A 60 17.50 1.83 12.68
CA THR A 60 17.36 2.14 11.26
C THR A 60 16.68 3.49 11.06
N THR A 61 15.60 3.76 11.78
CA THR A 61 14.87 5.02 11.73
C THR A 61 15.73 6.19 12.21
N MET A 62 16.46 6.02 13.32
CA MET A 62 17.39 7.05 13.82
C MET A 62 18.53 7.33 12.82
N MET A 63 19.12 6.28 12.23
CA MET A 63 20.16 6.45 11.21
C MET A 63 19.64 7.16 9.97
N GLN A 64 18.40 6.89 9.55
CA GLN A 64 17.76 7.58 8.44
C GLN A 64 17.55 9.07 8.76
N LEU A 65 17.01 9.38 9.93
CA LEU A 65 16.81 10.76 10.39
C LEU A 65 18.14 11.53 10.49
N ILE A 66 19.22 10.89 10.95
CA ILE A 66 20.56 11.49 11.00
C ILE A 66 21.08 11.76 9.59
N LYS A 67 20.96 10.77 8.67
CA LYS A 67 21.35 10.95 7.26
C LYS A 67 20.58 12.09 6.59
N ASP A 68 19.27 12.14 6.78
CA ASP A 68 18.42 13.19 6.21
C ASP A 68 18.79 14.57 6.76
N ARG A 69 19.14 14.66 8.05
CA ARG A 69 19.58 15.90 8.68
C ARG A 69 20.98 16.35 8.20
N ILE A 70 21.88 15.40 7.91
CA ILE A 70 23.21 15.69 7.36
C ILE A 70 23.07 16.14 5.89
N VAL A 71 22.25 15.46 5.09
CA VAL A 71 21.99 15.82 3.69
C VAL A 71 21.36 17.21 3.60
N ARG A 72 20.34 17.51 4.43
CA ARG A 72 19.73 18.85 4.50
C ARG A 72 20.72 19.95 4.92
N LYS A 73 21.70 19.63 5.75
CA LYS A 73 22.72 20.59 6.21
C LYS A 73 23.82 20.85 5.16
N SER A 74 24.06 19.88 4.26
CA SER A 74 25.04 20.03 3.17
C SER A 74 24.46 20.71 1.91
N SER A 75 23.14 20.66 1.74
CA SER A 75 22.43 21.38 0.67
C SER A 75 22.01 22.75 1.22
N GLY A 76 22.87 23.72 1.11
CA GLY A 76 22.56 25.13 1.45
C GLY A 76 21.59 25.81 0.49
N SER A 77 20.69 25.07 -0.14
CA SER A 77 19.62 25.57 -0.99
C SER A 77 18.40 25.84 -0.11
N LYS A 78 17.92 27.08 -0.10
CA LYS A 78 16.55 27.42 0.29
C LYS A 78 15.61 26.79 -0.73
N THR A 79 15.34 25.49 -0.56
CA THR A 79 14.25 24.86 -1.27
C THR A 79 12.95 25.36 -0.64
N SER A 80 12.01 25.79 -1.45
CA SER A 80 10.63 25.99 -1.01
C SER A 80 10.19 24.73 -0.26
N ASP A 81 9.50 24.86 0.87
CA ASP A 81 9.07 23.72 1.68
C ASP A 81 8.10 22.78 0.92
N THR A 82 7.61 23.22 -0.23
CA THR A 82 6.71 22.45 -1.10
C THR A 82 7.51 21.72 -2.17
N PRO A 83 7.42 20.37 -2.28
CA PRO A 83 8.03 19.62 -3.38
C PRO A 83 7.48 20.07 -4.73
N ASP A 84 8.33 20.15 -5.75
CA ASP A 84 7.91 20.46 -7.12
C ASP A 84 7.37 19.18 -7.80
N PHE A 85 6.11 18.85 -7.50
CA PHE A 85 5.44 17.68 -8.06
C PHE A 85 5.26 17.75 -9.56
N VAL A 86 5.10 18.95 -10.14
CA VAL A 86 5.00 19.14 -11.60
C VAL A 86 6.28 18.65 -12.28
N SER A 87 7.44 19.10 -11.79
CA SER A 87 8.72 18.64 -12.32
C SER A 87 8.93 17.14 -12.11
N LEU A 88 8.50 16.58 -10.98
CA LEU A 88 8.61 15.14 -10.72
C LEU A 88 7.74 14.32 -11.68
N ILE A 89 6.53 14.74 -11.97
CA ILE A 89 5.61 14.09 -12.92
C ILE A 89 6.20 14.19 -14.33
N ASP A 90 6.65 15.37 -14.76
CA ASP A 90 7.27 15.58 -16.08
C ASP A 90 8.53 14.72 -16.27
N GLN A 91 9.38 14.64 -15.22
CA GLN A 91 10.56 13.79 -15.25
C GLN A 91 10.18 12.30 -15.37
N SER A 92 9.14 11.87 -14.65
CA SER A 92 8.66 10.50 -14.70
C SER A 92 8.08 10.12 -16.08
N ILE A 93 7.45 11.07 -16.78
CA ILE A 93 6.98 10.88 -18.15
C ILE A 93 8.18 10.71 -19.11
N LYS A 94 9.19 11.58 -19.00
CA LYS A 94 10.43 11.47 -19.80
C LYS A 94 11.17 10.16 -19.54
N ASP A 95 11.18 9.69 -18.30
CA ASP A 95 11.73 8.37 -17.95
C ASP A 95 10.90 7.24 -18.56
N GLY A 96 9.57 7.35 -18.52
CA GLY A 96 8.66 6.39 -19.14
C GLY A 96 8.83 6.31 -20.66
N ASP A 97 9.03 7.45 -21.32
CA ASP A 97 9.32 7.50 -22.77
C ASP A 97 10.60 6.75 -23.14
N LYS A 98 11.57 6.65 -22.22
CA LYS A 98 12.82 5.93 -22.44
C LYS A 98 12.76 4.45 -22.08
N HIS A 99 11.96 4.10 -21.06
CA HIS A 99 12.09 2.80 -20.38
C HIS A 99 10.81 1.97 -20.35
N ASN A 100 9.68 2.49 -20.87
CA ASN A 100 8.37 1.83 -20.77
C ASN A 100 7.63 1.70 -22.12
N GLN A 101 8.30 1.97 -23.24
CA GLN A 101 7.67 1.89 -24.58
C GLN A 101 7.98 0.58 -25.33
N GLY A 102 8.89 -0.24 -24.82
CA GLY A 102 9.32 -1.49 -25.46
C GLY A 102 8.32 -2.64 -25.26
N ASN A 103 7.13 -2.37 -24.71
CA ASN A 103 6.10 -3.38 -24.46
C ASN A 103 4.68 -2.78 -24.61
N PRO A 104 3.66 -3.62 -24.93
CA PRO A 104 2.29 -3.16 -25.21
C PRO A 104 1.51 -2.71 -23.96
N PHE A 105 2.09 -2.83 -22.78
CA PHE A 105 1.43 -2.56 -21.49
C PHE A 105 1.94 -1.29 -20.82
N TYR A 106 2.91 -0.61 -21.42
CA TYR A 106 3.56 0.59 -20.88
C TYR A 106 4.12 0.44 -19.45
N MET A 107 4.45 -0.79 -19.08
CA MET A 107 5.18 -1.11 -17.85
C MET A 107 6.70 -1.02 -18.06
N ASP A 108 7.48 -1.09 -16.99
CA ASP A 108 8.94 -1.06 -17.11
C ASP A 108 9.47 -2.17 -18.04
N ASP A 109 10.28 -1.80 -19.02
CA ASP A 109 10.77 -2.72 -20.06
C ASP A 109 11.65 -3.84 -19.52
N ASN A 110 12.39 -3.59 -18.43
CA ASN A 110 13.24 -4.61 -17.80
C ASN A 110 12.39 -5.59 -17.00
N VAL A 111 11.37 -5.08 -16.28
CA VAL A 111 10.38 -5.90 -15.57
C VAL A 111 9.61 -6.75 -16.58
N TYR A 112 9.13 -6.14 -17.66
CA TYR A 112 8.46 -6.87 -18.74
C TYR A 112 9.32 -7.98 -19.34
N LYS A 113 10.56 -7.67 -19.73
CA LYS A 113 11.48 -8.64 -20.35
C LYS A 113 11.79 -9.81 -19.42
N ARG A 114 11.98 -9.53 -18.14
CA ARG A 114 12.41 -10.51 -17.14
C ARG A 114 11.24 -11.37 -16.62
N LEU A 115 10.12 -10.74 -16.27
CA LEU A 115 9.03 -11.41 -15.52
C LEU A 115 7.82 -11.76 -16.37
N ILE A 116 7.47 -10.92 -17.37
CA ILE A 116 6.22 -11.04 -18.08
C ILE A 116 6.40 -11.79 -19.41
N ARG A 117 7.37 -11.34 -20.23
CA ARG A 117 7.60 -11.88 -21.58
C ARG A 117 7.79 -13.40 -21.63
N PRO A 118 8.53 -14.05 -20.70
CA PRO A 118 8.74 -15.50 -20.76
C PRO A 118 7.44 -16.31 -20.67
N SER A 119 6.43 -15.80 -19.97
CA SER A 119 5.14 -16.46 -19.76
C SER A 119 3.99 -15.81 -20.52
N LEU A 120 4.26 -14.80 -21.35
CA LEU A 120 3.24 -13.96 -21.98
C LEU A 120 2.12 -14.75 -22.66
N LYS A 121 2.49 -15.70 -23.54
CA LYS A 121 1.50 -16.53 -24.26
C LYS A 121 0.59 -17.32 -23.32
N LYS A 122 1.12 -17.82 -22.20
CA LYS A 122 0.34 -18.57 -21.20
C LYS A 122 -0.62 -17.68 -20.43
N LYS A 123 -0.29 -16.39 -20.29
CA LYS A 123 -1.11 -15.42 -19.56
C LYS A 123 -2.29 -14.87 -20.36
N LYS A 124 -2.28 -15.01 -21.67
CA LYS A 124 -3.38 -14.54 -22.53
C LYS A 124 -4.68 -15.26 -22.17
N ASN A 125 -5.71 -14.48 -21.84
CA ASN A 125 -7.05 -14.97 -21.47
C ASN A 125 -7.07 -15.98 -20.30
N GLN A 126 -6.03 -15.99 -19.46
CA GLN A 126 -5.95 -16.91 -18.32
C GLN A 126 -6.92 -16.54 -17.20
N SER A 127 -7.38 -15.29 -17.16
CA SER A 127 -8.14 -14.71 -16.05
C SER A 127 -9.59 -14.36 -16.43
N VAL A 128 -10.15 -14.98 -17.47
CA VAL A 128 -11.52 -14.68 -17.98
C VAL A 128 -12.63 -14.88 -16.95
N ASN A 129 -12.41 -15.72 -15.95
CA ASN A 129 -13.33 -15.94 -14.83
C ASN A 129 -12.88 -15.22 -13.55
N GLY A 130 -11.97 -14.24 -13.68
CA GLY A 130 -11.48 -13.48 -12.55
C GLY A 130 -12.59 -12.63 -11.92
N SER A 131 -12.61 -12.60 -10.59
CA SER A 131 -13.57 -11.82 -9.83
C SER A 131 -12.98 -11.44 -8.48
N TYR A 132 -13.37 -10.27 -7.99
CA TYR A 132 -13.06 -9.79 -6.63
C TYR A 132 -14.32 -9.77 -5.75
N SER A 133 -15.47 -10.29 -6.22
CA SER A 133 -16.77 -10.14 -5.56
C SER A 133 -16.85 -10.75 -4.16
N THR A 134 -16.10 -11.84 -3.91
CA THR A 134 -16.13 -12.62 -2.67
C THR A 134 -14.84 -12.55 -1.87
N SER A 135 -14.01 -11.51 -2.10
CA SER A 135 -12.77 -11.36 -1.34
C SER A 135 -13.03 -11.11 0.13
N PRO A 136 -12.40 -11.88 1.06
CA PRO A 136 -12.54 -11.65 2.49
C PRO A 136 -11.86 -10.34 2.96
N GLU A 137 -11.00 -9.75 2.13
CA GLU A 137 -10.31 -8.51 2.43
C GLU A 137 -11.27 -7.31 2.59
N TYR A 138 -12.50 -7.38 2.06
CA TYR A 138 -13.51 -6.34 2.31
C TYR A 138 -14.02 -6.32 3.76
N GLU A 139 -14.13 -7.50 4.36
CA GLU A 139 -14.48 -7.62 5.77
C GLU A 139 -13.31 -7.17 6.65
N ASP A 140 -12.08 -7.49 6.23
CA ASP A 140 -10.86 -7.05 6.90
C ASP A 140 -10.71 -5.53 6.86
N LEU A 141 -10.99 -4.90 5.71
CA LEU A 141 -11.02 -3.44 5.59
C LEU A 141 -12.11 -2.83 6.49
N SER A 142 -13.29 -3.40 6.50
CA SER A 142 -14.38 -2.93 7.36
C SER A 142 -14.01 -3.03 8.84
N CYS A 143 -13.42 -4.15 9.27
CA CYS A 143 -12.92 -4.34 10.62
C CYS A 143 -11.83 -3.33 11.01
N PHE A 144 -10.92 -3.03 10.09
CA PHE A 144 -9.91 -1.99 10.28
C PHE A 144 -10.55 -0.61 10.49
N LEU A 145 -11.55 -0.27 9.69
CA LEU A 145 -12.26 1.00 9.79
C LEU A 145 -13.10 1.10 11.06
N ASP A 146 -13.72 0.00 11.52
CA ASP A 146 -14.41 -0.06 12.83
C ASP A 146 -13.42 0.28 13.98
N VAL A 147 -12.20 -0.26 13.93
CA VAL A 147 -11.15 0.04 14.91
C VAL A 147 -10.72 1.51 14.82
N CYS A 148 -10.58 2.08 13.61
CA CYS A 148 -10.26 3.49 13.44
C CYS A 148 -11.35 4.39 14.04
N GLU A 149 -12.63 4.06 13.81
CA GLU A 149 -13.77 4.80 14.39
C GLU A 149 -13.74 4.74 15.92
N ASP A 150 -13.57 3.56 16.50
CA ASP A 150 -13.46 3.35 17.96
C ASP A 150 -12.32 4.18 18.58
N LEU A 151 -11.24 4.42 17.85
CA LEU A 151 -10.08 5.18 18.30
C LEU A 151 -10.13 6.67 17.93
N GLY A 152 -11.18 7.12 17.24
CA GLY A 152 -11.29 8.50 16.74
C GLY A 152 -10.26 8.83 15.65
N ILE A 153 -9.71 7.82 14.97
CA ILE A 153 -8.76 7.99 13.86
C ILE A 153 -9.56 8.15 12.56
N ARG A 154 -9.20 9.14 11.76
CA ARG A 154 -9.75 9.35 10.41
C ARG A 154 -8.72 8.88 9.38
N PRO A 155 -8.79 7.63 8.89
CA PRO A 155 -7.85 7.14 7.91
C PRO A 155 -8.17 7.70 6.53
N MET A 156 -7.13 7.91 5.72
CA MET A 156 -7.28 8.09 4.28
C MET A 156 -7.03 6.74 3.59
N LEU A 157 -7.96 6.36 2.75
CA LEU A 157 -7.83 5.19 1.89
C LEU A 157 -7.24 5.62 0.54
N VAL A 158 -6.29 4.83 0.04
CA VAL A 158 -5.74 5.02 -1.31
C VAL A 158 -6.13 3.80 -2.14
N MET A 159 -7.08 3.97 -3.05
CA MET A 159 -7.55 2.91 -3.94
C MET A 159 -6.70 2.89 -5.21
N LEU A 160 -5.77 1.97 -5.26
CA LEU A 160 -4.87 1.79 -6.40
C LEU A 160 -5.56 1.03 -7.53
N PRO A 161 -5.37 1.45 -8.79
CA PRO A 161 -5.87 0.74 -9.94
C PRO A 161 -4.96 -0.44 -10.30
N VAL A 162 -5.37 -1.22 -11.30
CA VAL A 162 -4.53 -2.21 -11.96
C VAL A 162 -4.13 -1.70 -13.35
N ASN A 163 -3.08 -2.25 -13.95
CA ASN A 163 -2.72 -1.93 -15.33
C ASN A 163 -3.78 -2.51 -16.28
N GLY A 164 -4.66 -1.64 -16.80
CA GLY A 164 -5.79 -2.04 -17.64
C GLY A 164 -5.37 -2.75 -18.92
N TYR A 165 -4.27 -2.33 -19.56
CA TYR A 165 -3.73 -3.00 -20.75
C TYR A 165 -3.33 -4.46 -20.46
N TRP A 166 -2.69 -4.71 -19.31
CA TRP A 166 -2.29 -6.04 -18.89
C TRP A 166 -3.50 -6.89 -18.50
N TYR A 167 -4.44 -6.32 -17.74
CA TYR A 167 -5.63 -7.03 -17.30
C TYR A 167 -6.54 -7.40 -18.47
N ASP A 168 -6.68 -6.53 -19.46
CA ASP A 168 -7.40 -6.84 -20.73
C ASP A 168 -6.70 -7.98 -21.49
N TYR A 169 -5.36 -7.99 -21.53
CA TYR A 169 -4.60 -9.08 -22.17
C TYR A 169 -4.81 -10.42 -21.47
N THR A 170 -4.86 -10.41 -20.13
CA THR A 170 -5.14 -11.65 -19.35
C THR A 170 -6.60 -12.05 -19.40
N GLY A 171 -7.48 -11.23 -19.95
CA GLY A 171 -8.92 -11.47 -20.04
C GLY A 171 -9.69 -11.22 -18.75
N PHE A 172 -9.09 -10.57 -17.75
CA PHE A 172 -9.81 -10.27 -16.51
C PHE A 172 -10.96 -9.29 -16.79
N PRO A 173 -12.21 -9.63 -16.39
CA PRO A 173 -13.39 -8.83 -16.76
C PRO A 173 -13.32 -7.39 -16.26
N LYS A 174 -13.67 -6.44 -17.13
CA LYS A 174 -13.75 -5.01 -16.76
C LYS A 174 -14.82 -4.76 -15.72
N GLU A 175 -15.92 -5.45 -15.83
CA GLU A 175 -17.05 -5.40 -14.90
C GLU A 175 -16.61 -5.82 -13.50
N ALA A 176 -15.81 -6.87 -13.37
CA ALA A 176 -15.30 -7.32 -12.08
C ALA A 176 -14.35 -6.31 -11.43
N ARG A 177 -13.56 -5.56 -12.23
CA ARG A 177 -12.74 -4.46 -11.74
C ARG A 177 -13.60 -3.28 -11.29
N ALA A 178 -14.61 -2.91 -12.10
CA ALA A 178 -15.54 -1.84 -11.76
C ALA A 178 -16.34 -2.14 -10.48
N ASP A 179 -16.76 -3.38 -10.28
CA ASP A 179 -17.43 -3.84 -9.06
C ASP A 179 -16.53 -3.73 -7.83
N TYR A 180 -15.24 -4.08 -7.96
CA TYR A 180 -14.26 -3.89 -6.91
C TYR A 180 -14.15 -2.40 -6.50
N TYR A 181 -13.95 -1.49 -7.46
CA TYR A 181 -13.84 -0.06 -7.19
C TYR A 181 -15.11 0.50 -6.55
N LYS A 182 -16.27 0.10 -7.06
CA LYS A 182 -17.57 0.47 -6.48
C LYS A 182 -17.70 0.00 -5.03
N LYS A 183 -17.25 -1.20 -4.73
CA LYS A 183 -17.33 -1.77 -3.38
C LYS A 183 -16.44 -1.03 -2.40
N ILE A 184 -15.21 -0.67 -2.79
CA ILE A 184 -14.31 0.16 -1.96
C ILE A 184 -14.92 1.54 -1.70
N ARG A 185 -15.45 2.22 -2.74
CA ARG A 185 -16.17 3.51 -2.57
C ARG A 185 -17.32 3.41 -1.58
N THR A 186 -18.09 2.31 -1.66
CA THR A 186 -19.21 2.07 -0.75
C THR A 186 -18.75 1.90 0.69
N ILE A 187 -17.66 1.17 0.91
CA ILE A 187 -17.06 0.98 2.24
C ILE A 187 -16.54 2.33 2.76
N ALA A 188 -15.74 3.05 1.98
CA ALA A 188 -15.22 4.36 2.36
C ALA A 188 -16.34 5.33 2.77
N LYS A 189 -17.42 5.39 1.98
CA LYS A 189 -18.58 6.22 2.28
C LYS A 189 -19.28 5.81 3.57
N LYS A 190 -19.45 4.49 3.82
CA LYS A 190 -20.07 3.97 5.04
C LYS A 190 -19.34 4.43 6.30
N TYR A 191 -18.02 4.47 6.26
CA TYR A 191 -17.16 4.82 7.38
C TYR A 191 -16.70 6.29 7.37
N HIS A 192 -17.23 7.11 6.47
CA HIS A 192 -16.81 8.51 6.32
C HIS A 192 -15.28 8.68 6.19
N ALA A 193 -14.60 7.68 5.60
CA ALA A 193 -13.18 7.71 5.35
C ALA A 193 -12.86 8.50 4.08
N SER A 194 -11.82 9.34 4.13
CA SER A 194 -11.28 9.99 2.94
C SER A 194 -10.79 8.94 1.96
N LEU A 195 -11.05 9.13 0.65
CA LEU A 195 -10.66 8.18 -0.39
C LEU A 195 -9.96 8.89 -1.54
N LEU A 196 -8.69 8.57 -1.77
CA LEU A 196 -8.01 8.86 -3.03
C LEU A 196 -8.29 7.72 -4.01
N ASP A 197 -9.04 8.03 -5.05
CA ASP A 197 -9.54 7.07 -6.04
C ASP A 197 -8.80 7.22 -7.36
N TYR A 198 -7.94 6.25 -7.67
CA TYR A 198 -7.17 6.21 -8.92
C TYR A 198 -7.71 5.20 -9.93
N SER A 199 -8.97 4.77 -9.80
CA SER A 199 -9.56 3.77 -10.72
C SER A 199 -9.61 4.21 -12.17
N ASP A 200 -9.58 5.51 -12.46
CA ASP A 200 -9.49 6.10 -13.79
C ASP A 200 -8.10 6.00 -14.43
N GLN A 201 -7.09 5.64 -13.64
CA GLN A 201 -5.69 5.55 -14.08
C GLN A 201 -5.31 4.19 -14.68
N GLU A 202 -6.25 3.24 -14.83
CA GLU A 202 -5.99 1.90 -15.39
C GLU A 202 -5.25 1.92 -16.73
N TYR A 203 -5.54 2.92 -17.57
CA TYR A 203 -4.96 3.05 -18.92
C TYR A 203 -3.99 4.23 -19.04
N THR A 204 -3.56 4.78 -17.91
CA THR A 204 -2.57 5.85 -17.92
C THR A 204 -1.17 5.29 -18.17
N LYS A 205 -0.55 5.71 -19.29
CA LYS A 205 0.81 5.28 -19.66
C LYS A 205 1.79 5.61 -18.54
N TYR A 206 2.69 4.65 -18.25
CA TYR A 206 3.79 4.78 -17.29
C TYR A 206 3.35 4.89 -15.82
N PHE A 207 2.04 4.76 -15.55
CA PHE A 207 1.52 4.77 -14.19
C PHE A 207 1.98 3.54 -13.39
N PHE A 208 2.22 2.44 -14.08
CA PHE A 208 2.56 1.14 -13.49
C PHE A 208 3.99 0.71 -13.82
N GLU A 209 4.63 0.04 -12.86
CA GLU A 209 5.88 -0.68 -13.07
C GLU A 209 5.65 -2.05 -13.73
N ASP A 210 4.56 -2.73 -13.34
CA ASP A 210 4.11 -4.01 -13.90
C ASP A 210 2.57 -4.09 -14.01
N GLY A 211 1.99 -5.26 -13.77
CA GLY A 211 0.53 -5.46 -13.84
C GLY A 211 -0.25 -4.82 -12.69
N VAL A 212 0.37 -4.59 -11.53
CA VAL A 212 -0.29 -4.13 -10.30
C VAL A 212 0.53 -3.12 -9.48
N HIS A 213 1.86 -3.15 -9.58
CA HIS A 213 2.70 -2.25 -8.82
C HIS A 213 2.77 -0.87 -9.48
N ILE A 214 2.71 0.15 -8.66
CA ILE A 214 2.75 1.54 -9.11
C ILE A 214 4.17 1.90 -9.54
N GLY A 215 4.28 2.50 -10.73
CA GLY A 215 5.53 3.00 -11.30
C GLY A 215 5.87 4.42 -10.84
N LYS A 216 6.97 4.97 -11.36
CA LYS A 216 7.48 6.31 -10.97
C LYS A 216 6.43 7.40 -11.15
N LYS A 217 5.72 7.42 -12.30
CA LYS A 217 4.69 8.41 -12.58
C LYS A 217 3.51 8.28 -11.61
N GLY A 218 3.04 7.06 -11.37
CA GLY A 218 1.97 6.82 -10.41
C GLY A 218 2.35 7.29 -9.01
N TRP A 219 3.56 6.98 -8.55
CA TRP A 219 4.04 7.45 -7.25
C TRP A 219 4.19 8.97 -7.18
N ALA A 220 4.60 9.64 -8.26
CA ALA A 220 4.68 11.10 -8.27
C ALA A 220 3.30 11.75 -8.07
N VAL A 221 2.27 11.22 -8.77
CA VAL A 221 0.87 11.68 -8.64
C VAL A 221 0.32 11.39 -7.24
N ILE A 222 0.50 10.16 -6.75
CA ILE A 222 0.00 9.76 -5.42
C ILE A 222 0.66 10.60 -4.31
N ASN A 223 1.97 10.83 -4.39
CA ASN A 223 2.68 11.63 -3.40
C ASN A 223 2.23 13.09 -3.38
N GLU A 224 1.85 13.68 -4.53
CA GLU A 224 1.25 15.01 -4.60
C GLU A 224 -0.06 15.06 -3.81
N ASP A 225 -0.96 14.11 -4.07
CA ASP A 225 -2.25 14.06 -3.37
C ASP A 225 -2.10 13.76 -1.87
N LEU A 226 -1.17 12.86 -1.49
CA LEU A 226 -0.82 12.59 -0.09
C LEU A 226 -0.27 13.83 0.61
N TYR A 227 0.58 14.60 -0.08
CA TYR A 227 1.14 15.83 0.46
C TYR A 227 0.02 16.87 0.71
N HIS A 228 -0.91 17.05 -0.23
CA HIS A 228 -2.04 17.96 -0.07
C HIS A 228 -2.95 17.54 1.09
N PHE A 229 -3.25 16.25 1.20
CA PHE A 229 -4.01 15.73 2.32
C PHE A 229 -3.32 16.03 3.66
N TYR A 230 -2.01 15.76 3.75
CA TYR A 230 -1.23 16.02 4.97
C TYR A 230 -1.20 17.52 5.33
N GLN A 231 -1.21 18.41 4.35
CA GLN A 231 -1.28 19.87 4.57
C GLN A 231 -2.71 20.37 4.89
N GLY A 232 -3.69 19.49 4.96
CA GLY A 232 -5.09 19.85 5.21
C GLY A 232 -5.80 20.45 3.98
N HIS A 233 -5.24 20.27 2.80
CA HIS A 233 -5.83 20.69 1.53
C HIS A 233 -6.43 19.46 0.83
N GLU A 234 -7.55 18.94 1.34
CA GLU A 234 -8.29 17.91 0.63
C GLU A 234 -8.78 18.48 -0.71
N LYS A 235 -8.55 17.73 -1.80
CA LYS A 235 -9.23 18.03 -3.07
C LYS A 235 -10.72 17.70 -2.87
N GLU A 236 -11.57 18.72 -3.03
CA GLU A 236 -13.03 18.56 -3.08
C GLU A 236 -13.49 17.68 -4.24
#